data_0e35fb02cc35316587fb83202ae91ea4
#
_entry.id   0e35fb02cc35316587fb83202ae91ea4
#
_cell.length_a   1.000
_cell.length_b   1.000
_cell.length_c   1.000
_cell.angle_alpha   90.00
_cell.angle_beta   90.00
_cell.angle_gamma   90.00
#
_symmetry.space_group_name_H-M   'P 1'
#
loop_
_entity.id
_entity.type
_entity.pdbx_description
1 polymer ?
#
loop_
_entity_poly.entity_id
_entity_poly.type
_entity_poly.pdbx_seq_one_letter_code
_entity_poly.pdbx_strand_id
1 'polypeptide(L)'
;MAMAKDTDVAIKGDSLQGRTILFAVTGGIAAVESVRLARELRRHGANLTIMMTREAEKIITPLALSWASGTEVMTTWDYEMSQLEKHDAVLVAPATRNTISKHIHGIMDSPVLMALSAARGNRTPTLFVPSMHSDLFDDRVTGELLEALRNEGSAVMVSEIEEGRRKQPDPISIVANICNMVNRGLPDRKIVAITLGANRAPIDDVRAIQNASSGSTGWTIAEYLHRMGHDVICIAGKTSAHPSFALPDVRRAGSPDAMLSVAKTVASGQPQPDAWIHSAAVLDYYTEPMGGKKPSGADSWELILIPGVKHIAELSPLVDGAIRIGFKLESDASEELLVQKAKEQIEQYGVDAVVANLKDEIHDPDTLRGRLVRSDGTVDDIHDDTELCQMIESLLHTS
;
A
#
# COMPACT_ATOMS: atom_id res chain seq x y z
N MET A 1 -7.01 33.11 -7.55
CA MET A 1 -7.14 31.65 -7.70
C MET A 1 -7.55 31.36 -9.13
N ALA A 2 -6.72 30.62 -9.90
CA ALA A 2 -7.15 30.14 -11.22
C ALA A 2 -8.31 29.16 -11.01
N MET A 3 -9.39 29.30 -11.79
CA MET A 3 -10.50 28.33 -11.76
C MET A 3 -9.94 26.95 -12.09
N ALA A 4 -10.20 25.94 -11.24
CA ALA A 4 -9.85 24.56 -11.49
C ALA A 4 -10.47 24.12 -12.84
N LYS A 5 -9.68 23.47 -13.69
CA LYS A 5 -10.21 22.89 -14.92
C LYS A 5 -11.06 21.66 -14.57
N ASP A 6 -12.11 21.41 -15.35
CA ASP A 6 -12.98 20.22 -15.15
C ASP A 6 -12.19 18.89 -15.23
N THR A 7 -11.07 18.90 -15.94
CA THR A 7 -10.15 17.75 -16.06
C THR A 7 -9.22 17.56 -14.86
N ASP A 8 -9.11 18.51 -13.93
CA ASP A 8 -8.18 18.44 -12.81
C ASP A 8 -8.54 17.29 -11.85
N VAL A 9 -7.55 16.77 -11.15
CA VAL A 9 -7.69 15.72 -10.14
C VAL A 9 -7.09 16.19 -8.81
N ALA A 10 -7.73 15.82 -7.72
CA ALA A 10 -7.11 15.99 -6.40
C ALA A 10 -5.93 15.02 -6.26
N ILE A 11 -4.75 15.54 -5.95
CA ILE A 11 -3.56 14.73 -5.74
C ILE A 11 -3.71 13.94 -4.43
N LYS A 12 -3.37 12.65 -4.46
CA LYS A 12 -3.38 11.72 -3.32
C LYS A 12 -1.98 11.26 -2.90
N GLY A 13 -0.99 11.49 -3.75
CA GLY A 13 0.39 11.13 -3.54
C GLY A 13 1.25 11.39 -4.77
N ASP A 14 2.53 11.20 -4.63
CA ASP A 14 3.58 11.50 -5.61
C ASP A 14 4.30 10.25 -6.15
N SER A 15 3.80 9.07 -5.83
CA SER A 15 4.45 7.78 -6.14
C SER A 15 4.68 7.52 -7.64
N LEU A 16 4.00 8.23 -8.53
CA LEU A 16 4.23 8.21 -9.98
C LEU A 16 4.65 9.58 -10.53
N GLN A 17 5.08 10.49 -9.66
CA GLN A 17 5.50 11.83 -10.09
C GLN A 17 6.65 11.76 -11.10
N GLY A 18 6.45 12.39 -12.27
CA GLY A 18 7.40 12.38 -13.37
C GLY A 18 7.50 11.07 -14.15
N ARG A 19 6.72 10.04 -13.80
CA ARG A 19 6.67 8.76 -14.51
C ARG A 19 5.69 8.81 -15.68
N THR A 20 6.08 8.16 -16.77
CA THR A 20 5.25 7.99 -17.97
C THR A 20 4.67 6.59 -18.01
N ILE A 21 3.35 6.48 -18.03
CA ILE A 21 2.64 5.20 -18.05
C ILE A 21 1.87 5.06 -19.35
N LEU A 22 2.20 4.01 -20.13
CA LEU A 22 1.34 3.60 -21.23
C LEU A 22 0.13 2.86 -20.68
N PHE A 23 -1.05 3.41 -20.85
CA PHE A 23 -2.31 2.77 -20.49
C PHE A 23 -3.03 2.29 -21.75
N ALA A 24 -2.99 0.97 -21.97
CA ALA A 24 -3.61 0.30 -23.11
C ALA A 24 -5.00 -0.24 -22.71
N VAL A 25 -6.05 0.21 -23.37
CA VAL A 25 -7.45 -0.18 -23.13
C VAL A 25 -7.93 -1.10 -24.25
N THR A 26 -8.35 -2.32 -23.89
CA THR A 26 -8.82 -3.31 -24.87
C THR A 26 -10.32 -3.56 -24.76
N GLY A 27 -10.92 -4.21 -25.78
CA GLY A 27 -12.36 -4.31 -26.01
C GLY A 27 -13.10 -5.30 -25.08
N GLY A 28 -12.90 -5.18 -23.76
CA GLY A 28 -13.70 -5.86 -22.73
C GLY A 28 -14.70 -4.88 -22.12
N ILE A 29 -15.85 -5.39 -21.61
CA ILE A 29 -16.90 -4.55 -20.99
C ILE A 29 -16.34 -3.71 -19.83
N ALA A 30 -15.30 -4.19 -19.13
CA ALA A 30 -14.62 -3.46 -18.07
C ALA A 30 -13.87 -2.19 -18.56
N ALA A 31 -13.80 -1.94 -19.89
CA ALA A 31 -13.30 -0.67 -20.43
C ALA A 31 -14.07 0.55 -19.89
N VAL A 32 -15.30 0.39 -19.42
CA VAL A 32 -16.07 1.46 -18.76
C VAL A 32 -15.38 1.99 -17.50
N GLU A 33 -14.57 1.18 -16.82
CA GLU A 33 -13.81 1.57 -15.63
C GLU A 33 -12.52 2.36 -15.95
N SER A 34 -12.11 2.41 -17.22
CA SER A 34 -10.85 3.04 -17.62
C SER A 34 -10.79 4.54 -17.32
N VAL A 35 -11.96 5.24 -17.30
CA VAL A 35 -12.05 6.65 -16.89
C VAL A 35 -11.62 6.84 -15.44
N ARG A 36 -12.15 6.01 -14.55
CA ARG A 36 -11.80 6.05 -13.12
C ARG A 36 -10.32 5.71 -12.91
N LEU A 37 -9.84 4.71 -13.65
CA LEU A 37 -8.46 4.24 -13.56
C LEU A 37 -7.46 5.29 -14.06
N ALA A 38 -7.73 5.96 -15.19
CA ALA A 38 -6.90 7.05 -15.70
C ALA A 38 -6.81 8.22 -14.69
N ARG A 39 -7.95 8.59 -14.09
CA ARG A 39 -7.96 9.63 -13.06
C ARG A 39 -7.21 9.21 -11.80
N GLU A 40 -7.29 7.95 -11.39
CA GLU A 40 -6.56 7.46 -10.21
C GLU A 40 -5.05 7.43 -10.44
N LEU A 41 -4.57 7.03 -11.63
CA LEU A 41 -3.15 7.14 -12.02
C LEU A 41 -2.65 8.60 -11.91
N ARG A 42 -3.43 9.56 -12.43
CA ARG A 42 -3.08 10.99 -12.34
C ARG A 42 -3.07 11.53 -10.91
N ARG A 43 -3.92 11.02 -10.01
CA ARG A 43 -3.91 11.38 -8.58
C ARG A 43 -2.60 11.01 -7.89
N HIS A 44 -1.84 10.09 -8.46
CA HIS A 44 -0.51 9.69 -8.01
C HIS A 44 0.63 10.33 -8.83
N GLY A 45 0.33 11.32 -9.67
CA GLY A 45 1.32 12.11 -10.41
C GLY A 45 1.75 11.52 -11.76
N ALA A 46 1.09 10.46 -12.26
CA ALA A 46 1.45 9.84 -13.54
C ALA A 46 1.20 10.75 -14.74
N ASN A 47 2.13 10.76 -15.69
CA ASN A 47 1.93 11.21 -17.06
C ASN A 47 1.41 10.03 -17.89
N LEU A 48 0.29 10.19 -18.59
CA LEU A 48 -0.36 9.10 -19.31
C LEU A 48 -0.19 9.21 -20.81
N THR A 49 0.16 8.09 -21.45
CA THR A 49 -0.05 7.84 -22.87
C THR A 49 -1.19 6.83 -22.97
N ILE A 50 -2.27 7.19 -23.67
CA ILE A 50 -3.46 6.33 -23.79
C ILE A 50 -3.54 5.72 -25.16
N MET A 51 -3.67 4.40 -25.24
CA MET A 51 -3.95 3.68 -26.47
C MET A 51 -5.19 2.83 -26.34
N MET A 52 -6.03 2.81 -27.37
CA MET A 52 -7.26 2.01 -27.42
C MET A 52 -7.28 1.09 -28.62
N THR A 53 -7.82 -0.12 -28.41
CA THR A 53 -8.19 -0.97 -29.55
C THR A 53 -9.52 -0.51 -30.15
N ARG A 54 -9.76 -0.79 -31.43
CA ARG A 54 -11.04 -0.49 -32.12
C ARG A 54 -12.27 -1.11 -31.42
N GLU A 55 -12.09 -2.27 -30.77
CA GLU A 55 -13.13 -2.91 -30.00
C GLU A 55 -13.42 -2.16 -28.71
N ALA A 56 -12.42 -1.51 -28.11
CA ALA A 56 -12.62 -0.67 -26.93
C ALA A 56 -13.44 0.59 -27.25
N GLU A 57 -13.24 1.18 -28.44
CA GLU A 57 -14.01 2.36 -28.91
C GLU A 57 -15.52 2.08 -29.01
N LYS A 58 -15.92 0.83 -29.17
CA LYS A 58 -17.34 0.43 -29.16
C LYS A 58 -17.98 0.42 -27.77
N ILE A 59 -17.17 0.46 -26.71
CA ILE A 59 -17.60 0.38 -25.31
C ILE A 59 -17.48 1.75 -24.64
N ILE A 60 -16.35 2.43 -24.84
CA ILE A 60 -16.07 3.74 -24.28
C ILE A 60 -15.44 4.63 -25.36
N THR A 61 -15.81 5.91 -25.40
CA THR A 61 -15.30 6.81 -26.43
C THR A 61 -13.87 7.29 -26.10
N PRO A 62 -13.02 7.54 -27.14
CA PRO A 62 -11.74 8.20 -26.95
C PRO A 62 -11.86 9.54 -26.21
N LEU A 63 -12.95 10.31 -26.47
CA LEU A 63 -13.22 11.58 -25.80
C LEU A 63 -13.29 11.42 -24.27
N ALA A 64 -13.98 10.39 -23.78
CA ALA A 64 -14.10 10.16 -22.33
C ALA A 64 -12.74 9.88 -21.69
N LEU A 65 -11.88 9.11 -22.36
CA LEU A 65 -10.53 8.82 -21.88
C LEU A 65 -9.58 10.02 -22.03
N SER A 66 -9.70 10.80 -23.11
CA SER A 66 -8.92 12.03 -23.27
C SER A 66 -9.25 13.03 -22.15
N TRP A 67 -10.53 13.19 -21.82
CA TRP A 67 -10.95 14.01 -20.67
C TRP A 67 -10.36 13.50 -19.35
N ALA A 68 -10.38 12.19 -19.12
CA ALA A 68 -9.90 11.58 -17.89
C ALA A 68 -8.38 11.64 -17.73
N SER A 69 -7.65 11.43 -18.82
CA SER A 69 -6.18 11.41 -18.84
C SER A 69 -5.57 12.80 -18.97
N GLY A 70 -6.29 13.74 -19.58
CA GLY A 70 -5.76 15.05 -19.96
C GLY A 70 -4.85 15.01 -21.18
N THR A 71 -4.83 13.90 -21.94
CA THR A 71 -4.00 13.67 -23.13
C THR A 71 -4.84 13.17 -24.31
N GLU A 72 -4.32 13.27 -25.51
CA GLU A 72 -4.93 12.68 -26.70
C GLU A 72 -4.85 11.13 -26.61
N VAL A 73 -5.87 10.47 -27.16
CA VAL A 73 -5.98 9.01 -27.17
C VAL A 73 -5.62 8.46 -28.55
N MET A 74 -4.63 7.60 -28.62
CA MET A 74 -4.22 6.93 -29.84
C MET A 74 -5.14 5.73 -30.12
N THR A 75 -5.83 5.75 -31.27
CA THR A 75 -6.70 4.64 -31.73
C THR A 75 -6.24 4.05 -33.07
N THR A 76 -5.42 4.77 -33.81
CA THR A 76 -4.90 4.42 -35.13
C THR A 76 -3.38 4.58 -35.15
N TRP A 77 -2.77 4.10 -36.24
CA TRP A 77 -1.34 4.28 -36.50
C TRP A 77 -0.98 5.75 -36.58
N ASP A 78 0.10 6.09 -35.89
CA ASP A 78 0.68 7.43 -35.97
C ASP A 78 1.94 7.41 -36.85
N TYR A 79 2.08 8.44 -37.69
CA TYR A 79 3.21 8.55 -38.61
C TYR A 79 4.55 8.83 -37.89
N GLU A 80 4.52 9.41 -36.69
CA GLU A 80 5.69 9.66 -35.86
C GLU A 80 6.11 8.39 -35.06
N MET A 81 5.35 7.31 -35.20
CA MET A 81 5.59 6.03 -34.50
C MET A 81 5.59 6.17 -32.97
N SER A 82 4.76 7.06 -32.39
CA SER A 82 4.65 7.29 -30.95
C SER A 82 4.32 6.02 -30.14
N GLN A 83 3.76 4.99 -30.80
CA GLN A 83 3.55 3.68 -30.20
C GLN A 83 4.87 2.95 -29.83
N LEU A 84 6.03 3.42 -30.27
CA LEU A 84 7.35 2.87 -29.92
C LEU A 84 8.07 3.67 -28.85
N GLU A 85 7.46 4.73 -28.34
CA GLU A 85 8.04 5.53 -27.26
C GLU A 85 8.27 4.67 -26.00
N LYS A 86 9.31 5.03 -25.25
CA LYS A 86 9.62 4.35 -23.99
C LYS A 86 8.77 4.92 -22.87
N HIS A 87 8.25 4.02 -22.06
CA HIS A 87 7.48 4.34 -20.86
C HIS A 87 8.13 3.67 -19.64
N ASP A 88 7.87 4.20 -18.45
CA ASP A 88 8.34 3.62 -17.20
C ASP A 88 7.59 2.34 -16.85
N ALA A 89 6.32 2.24 -17.25
CA ALA A 89 5.54 1.01 -17.17
C ALA A 89 4.40 0.99 -18.21
N VAL A 90 3.87 -0.21 -18.42
CA VAL A 90 2.69 -0.44 -19.26
C VAL A 90 1.58 -1.08 -18.43
N LEU A 91 0.38 -0.51 -18.52
CA LEU A 91 -0.84 -1.05 -17.95
C LEU A 91 -1.80 -1.47 -19.06
N VAL A 92 -2.19 -2.74 -19.10
CA VAL A 92 -3.23 -3.25 -20.00
C VAL A 92 -4.47 -3.56 -19.18
N ALA A 93 -5.45 -2.65 -19.18
CA ALA A 93 -6.67 -2.79 -18.37
C ALA A 93 -7.90 -2.15 -19.08
N PRO A 94 -8.92 -2.95 -19.39
CA PRO A 94 -8.94 -4.41 -19.27
C PRO A 94 -8.01 -5.08 -20.29
N ALA A 95 -7.48 -6.25 -19.97
CA ALA A 95 -6.77 -7.11 -20.89
C ALA A 95 -7.69 -8.23 -21.40
N THR A 96 -8.12 -8.16 -22.66
CA THR A 96 -8.91 -9.23 -23.25
C THR A 96 -8.04 -10.42 -23.61
N ARG A 97 -8.59 -11.64 -23.54
CA ARG A 97 -7.91 -12.87 -23.98
C ARG A 97 -7.35 -12.76 -25.42
N ASN A 98 -8.10 -12.11 -26.32
CA ASN A 98 -7.65 -11.88 -27.69
C ASN A 98 -6.35 -11.06 -27.75
N THR A 99 -6.28 -9.96 -26.98
CA THR A 99 -5.07 -9.12 -26.93
C THR A 99 -3.91 -9.89 -26.30
N ILE A 100 -4.13 -10.61 -25.20
CA ILE A 100 -3.11 -11.43 -24.56
C ILE A 100 -2.59 -12.49 -25.53
N SER A 101 -3.48 -13.22 -26.19
CA SER A 101 -3.09 -14.25 -27.17
C SER A 101 -2.26 -13.68 -28.32
N LYS A 102 -2.67 -12.56 -28.89
CA LYS A 102 -1.92 -11.89 -29.96
C LYS A 102 -0.54 -11.41 -29.48
N HIS A 103 -0.48 -10.82 -28.28
CA HIS A 103 0.79 -10.38 -27.69
C HIS A 103 1.77 -11.54 -27.51
N ILE A 104 1.33 -12.65 -26.91
CA ILE A 104 2.18 -13.83 -26.69
C ILE A 104 2.69 -14.43 -28.01
N HIS A 105 1.85 -14.43 -29.05
CA HIS A 105 2.22 -14.95 -30.38
C HIS A 105 2.94 -13.94 -31.27
N GLY A 106 3.25 -12.73 -30.77
CA GLY A 106 3.99 -11.70 -31.52
C GLY A 106 3.20 -11.07 -32.68
N ILE A 107 1.86 -11.11 -32.64
CA ILE A 107 1.01 -10.47 -33.67
C ILE A 107 0.92 -8.97 -33.36
N MET A 108 1.27 -8.13 -34.36
CA MET A 108 1.35 -6.69 -34.24
C MET A 108 0.40 -6.00 -35.25
N ASP A 109 -0.90 -6.35 -35.21
CA ASP A 109 -1.92 -5.86 -36.13
C ASP A 109 -2.65 -4.57 -35.65
N SER A 110 -2.14 -3.95 -34.58
CA SER A 110 -2.65 -2.70 -34.05
C SER A 110 -1.56 -1.89 -33.31
N PRO A 111 -1.71 -0.57 -33.13
CA PRO A 111 -0.78 0.26 -32.37
C PRO A 111 -0.54 -0.28 -30.94
N VAL A 112 -1.60 -0.71 -30.26
CA VAL A 112 -1.53 -1.33 -28.92
C VAL A 112 -0.58 -2.54 -28.92
N LEU A 113 -0.74 -3.48 -29.86
CA LEU A 113 0.09 -4.69 -29.91
C LEU A 113 1.54 -4.39 -30.33
N MET A 114 1.77 -3.39 -31.17
CA MET A 114 3.12 -2.93 -31.48
C MET A 114 3.78 -2.33 -30.25
N ALA A 115 3.08 -1.47 -29.50
CA ALA A 115 3.58 -0.88 -28.26
C ALA A 115 3.90 -1.95 -27.21
N LEU A 116 3.03 -2.94 -27.04
CA LEU A 116 3.29 -4.08 -26.14
C LEU A 116 4.50 -4.90 -26.56
N SER A 117 4.71 -5.12 -27.86
CA SER A 117 5.89 -5.83 -28.38
C SER A 117 7.18 -5.02 -28.13
N ALA A 118 7.14 -3.71 -28.34
CA ALA A 118 8.26 -2.80 -28.04
C ALA A 118 8.58 -2.78 -26.55
N ALA A 119 7.56 -2.69 -25.70
CA ALA A 119 7.71 -2.74 -24.23
C ALA A 119 8.37 -4.03 -23.77
N ARG A 120 7.95 -5.18 -24.30
CA ARG A 120 8.58 -6.48 -24.03
C ARG A 120 10.05 -6.50 -24.45
N GLY A 121 10.36 -6.01 -25.65
CA GLY A 121 11.74 -5.90 -26.14
C GLY A 121 12.63 -5.01 -25.27
N ASN A 122 12.07 -3.92 -24.74
CA ASN A 122 12.73 -3.01 -23.81
C ASN A 122 12.74 -3.47 -22.36
N ARG A 123 12.08 -4.61 -22.04
CA ARG A 123 11.87 -5.09 -20.66
C ARG A 123 11.14 -4.06 -19.77
N THR A 124 10.25 -3.28 -20.34
CA THR A 124 9.43 -2.32 -19.60
C THR A 124 8.48 -3.09 -18.67
N PRO A 125 8.42 -2.76 -17.36
CA PRO A 125 7.47 -3.38 -16.45
C PRO A 125 6.05 -3.30 -16.99
N THR A 126 5.37 -4.43 -17.12
CA THR A 126 4.04 -4.51 -17.73
C THR A 126 3.06 -5.23 -16.80
N LEU A 127 1.91 -4.61 -16.54
CA LEU A 127 0.81 -5.20 -15.79
C LEU A 127 -0.36 -5.48 -16.71
N PHE A 128 -0.75 -6.75 -16.79
CA PHE A 128 -1.99 -7.17 -17.45
C PHE A 128 -3.09 -7.37 -16.40
N VAL A 129 -4.27 -6.80 -16.67
CA VAL A 129 -5.47 -6.95 -15.84
C VAL A 129 -6.57 -7.67 -16.65
N PRO A 130 -6.53 -9.02 -16.69
CA PRO A 130 -7.54 -9.80 -17.41
C PRO A 130 -8.92 -9.61 -16.83
N SER A 131 -9.91 -9.33 -17.69
CA SER A 131 -11.31 -9.22 -17.32
C SER A 131 -12.16 -9.94 -18.37
N MET A 132 -12.82 -11.04 -17.96
CA MET A 132 -13.60 -11.87 -18.85
C MET A 132 -14.59 -12.74 -18.07
N HIS A 133 -15.56 -13.33 -18.78
CA HIS A 133 -16.49 -14.30 -18.20
C HIS A 133 -15.74 -15.54 -17.68
N SER A 134 -16.25 -16.18 -16.63
CA SER A 134 -15.62 -17.35 -16.01
C SER A 134 -15.35 -18.48 -17.01
N ASP A 135 -16.30 -18.78 -17.91
CA ASP A 135 -16.12 -19.83 -18.94
C ASP A 135 -14.90 -19.60 -19.84
N LEU A 136 -14.59 -18.31 -20.13
CA LEU A 136 -13.41 -17.96 -20.91
C LEU A 136 -12.13 -17.99 -20.03
N PHE A 137 -12.30 -17.67 -18.76
CA PHE A 137 -11.19 -17.64 -17.82
C PHE A 137 -10.75 -19.08 -17.48
N ASP A 138 -11.70 -19.99 -17.31
CA ASP A 138 -11.49 -21.39 -16.93
C ASP A 138 -11.07 -22.28 -18.13
N ASP A 139 -11.09 -21.73 -19.36
CA ASP A 139 -10.52 -22.40 -20.52
C ASP A 139 -9.01 -22.59 -20.35
N ARG A 140 -8.56 -23.83 -20.56
CA ARG A 140 -7.13 -24.21 -20.44
C ARG A 140 -6.20 -23.27 -21.20
N VAL A 141 -6.59 -22.81 -22.39
CA VAL A 141 -5.78 -21.89 -23.20
C VAL A 141 -5.59 -20.55 -22.50
N THR A 142 -6.57 -20.06 -21.75
CA THR A 142 -6.42 -18.83 -20.95
C THR A 142 -5.37 -19.03 -19.86
N GLY A 143 -5.41 -20.16 -19.15
CA GLY A 143 -4.39 -20.51 -18.15
C GLY A 143 -2.96 -20.53 -18.74
N GLU A 144 -2.80 -21.18 -19.89
CA GLU A 144 -1.51 -21.25 -20.61
C GLU A 144 -1.02 -19.85 -21.04
N LEU A 145 -1.91 -18.98 -21.50
CA LEU A 145 -1.58 -17.59 -21.88
C LEU A 145 -1.17 -16.74 -20.67
N LEU A 146 -1.87 -16.86 -19.53
CA LEU A 146 -1.52 -16.13 -18.31
C LEU A 146 -0.19 -16.62 -17.71
N GLU A 147 0.11 -17.90 -17.82
CA GLU A 147 1.41 -18.46 -17.45
C GLU A 147 2.52 -17.95 -18.38
N ALA A 148 2.28 -17.90 -19.69
CA ALA A 148 3.23 -17.34 -20.65
C ALA A 148 3.55 -15.85 -20.35
N LEU A 149 2.53 -15.04 -19.98
CA LEU A 149 2.76 -13.65 -19.53
C LEU A 149 3.69 -13.58 -18.31
N ARG A 150 3.48 -14.45 -17.31
CA ARG A 150 4.34 -14.47 -16.11
C ARG A 150 5.77 -14.91 -16.46
N ASN A 151 5.91 -15.90 -17.34
CA ASN A 151 7.21 -16.42 -17.76
C ASN A 151 8.02 -15.41 -18.58
N GLU A 152 7.39 -14.48 -19.30
CA GLU A 152 8.08 -13.36 -19.95
C GLU A 152 8.42 -12.19 -19.01
N GLY A 153 8.01 -12.26 -17.72
CA GLY A 153 8.27 -11.25 -16.71
C GLY A 153 7.15 -10.21 -16.54
N SER A 154 6.01 -10.38 -17.21
CA SER A 154 4.83 -9.51 -17.02
C SER A 154 4.08 -9.87 -15.74
N ALA A 155 3.61 -8.85 -15.03
CA ALA A 155 2.70 -9.03 -13.91
C ALA A 155 1.26 -9.28 -14.40
N VAL A 156 0.53 -10.14 -13.70
CA VAL A 156 -0.87 -10.44 -14.01
C VAL A 156 -1.70 -10.27 -12.74
N MET A 157 -2.64 -9.33 -12.76
CA MET A 157 -3.54 -9.05 -11.65
C MET A 157 -4.95 -9.53 -11.98
N VAL A 158 -5.45 -10.48 -11.20
CA VAL A 158 -6.76 -11.09 -11.37
C VAL A 158 -7.57 -10.88 -10.09
N SER A 159 -8.84 -10.49 -10.21
CA SER A 159 -9.76 -10.41 -9.07
C SER A 159 -10.31 -11.78 -8.68
N GLU A 160 -10.89 -11.85 -7.49
CA GLU A 160 -11.75 -12.96 -7.09
C GLU A 160 -12.99 -13.05 -7.98
N ILE A 161 -13.68 -14.21 -7.91
CA ILE A 161 -14.91 -14.42 -8.68
C ILE A 161 -16.08 -13.75 -7.94
N GLU A 162 -16.76 -12.83 -8.62
CA GLU A 162 -18.02 -12.24 -8.18
C GLU A 162 -19.11 -12.52 -9.21
N GLU A 163 -20.25 -13.03 -8.77
CA GLU A 163 -21.42 -13.31 -9.64
C GLU A 163 -21.07 -14.17 -10.87
N GLY A 164 -20.15 -15.15 -10.69
CA GLY A 164 -19.68 -16.01 -11.79
C GLY A 164 -18.81 -15.32 -12.81
N ARG A 165 -18.21 -14.17 -12.48
CA ARG A 165 -17.33 -13.39 -13.35
C ARG A 165 -16.10 -12.95 -12.59
N ARG A 166 -14.97 -12.84 -13.28
CA ARG A 166 -13.80 -12.12 -12.79
C ARG A 166 -13.88 -10.69 -13.29
N LYS A 167 -14.36 -9.81 -12.41
CA LYS A 167 -14.42 -8.36 -12.66
C LYS A 167 -12.98 -7.80 -12.70
N GLN A 168 -12.83 -6.62 -13.25
CA GLN A 168 -11.57 -5.87 -13.10
C GLN A 168 -11.41 -5.48 -11.62
N PRO A 169 -10.22 -5.67 -11.02
CA PRO A 169 -9.93 -5.13 -9.70
C PRO A 169 -10.20 -3.63 -9.63
N ASP A 170 -10.43 -3.13 -8.43
CA ASP A 170 -10.70 -1.70 -8.25
C ASP A 170 -9.48 -0.85 -8.65
N PRO A 171 -9.68 0.40 -9.13
CA PRO A 171 -8.61 1.28 -9.61
C PRO A 171 -7.51 1.54 -8.58
N ILE A 172 -7.85 1.63 -7.28
CA ILE A 172 -6.85 1.89 -6.22
C ILE A 172 -5.86 0.72 -6.14
N SER A 173 -6.38 -0.51 -6.17
CA SER A 173 -5.55 -1.72 -6.17
C SER A 173 -4.66 -1.85 -7.40
N ILE A 174 -5.18 -1.54 -8.59
CA ILE A 174 -4.39 -1.56 -9.83
C ILE A 174 -3.28 -0.51 -9.78
N VAL A 175 -3.60 0.71 -9.36
CA VAL A 175 -2.62 1.81 -9.29
C VAL A 175 -1.57 1.53 -8.23
N ALA A 176 -1.93 0.97 -7.07
CA ALA A 176 -0.96 0.59 -6.05
C ALA A 176 0.07 -0.42 -6.59
N ASN A 177 -0.37 -1.40 -7.40
CA ASN A 177 0.53 -2.35 -8.06
C ASN A 177 1.43 -1.68 -9.10
N ILE A 178 0.91 -0.76 -9.92
CA ILE A 178 1.72 0.00 -10.89
C ILE A 178 2.77 0.85 -10.15
N CYS A 179 2.39 1.57 -9.10
CA CYS A 179 3.31 2.35 -8.28
C CYS A 179 4.45 1.47 -7.75
N ASN A 180 4.13 0.33 -7.13
CA ASN A 180 5.13 -0.59 -6.62
C ASN A 180 6.04 -1.12 -7.73
N MET A 181 5.48 -1.55 -8.87
CA MET A 181 6.27 -2.05 -10.01
C MET A 181 7.27 -1.03 -10.55
N VAL A 182 6.86 0.24 -10.67
CA VAL A 182 7.72 1.32 -11.17
C VAL A 182 8.83 1.64 -10.17
N ASN A 183 8.51 1.64 -8.88
CA ASN A 183 9.41 2.14 -7.84
C ASN A 183 10.31 1.07 -7.22
N ARG A 184 9.91 -0.22 -7.25
CA ARG A 184 10.70 -1.31 -6.62
C ARG A 184 12.11 -1.49 -7.17
N GLY A 185 12.38 -1.03 -8.39
CA GLY A 185 13.71 -1.05 -9.01
C GLY A 185 14.59 0.15 -8.68
N LEU A 186 14.08 1.11 -7.92
CA LEU A 186 14.86 2.27 -7.49
C LEU A 186 15.91 1.86 -6.44
N PRO A 187 17.05 2.58 -6.36
CA PRO A 187 18.02 2.34 -5.29
C PRO A 187 17.37 2.55 -3.92
N ASP A 188 17.96 1.95 -2.90
CA ASP A 188 17.60 2.10 -1.49
C ASP A 188 16.18 1.62 -1.12
N ARG A 189 15.57 0.72 -1.93
CA ARG A 189 14.35 0.05 -1.50
C ARG A 189 14.66 -0.95 -0.38
N LYS A 190 13.81 -0.95 0.65
CA LYS A 190 14.01 -1.66 1.90
C LYS A 190 12.92 -2.69 2.12
N ILE A 191 13.22 -3.71 2.90
CA ILE A 191 12.21 -4.55 3.54
C ILE A 191 11.83 -3.89 4.86
N VAL A 192 10.56 -3.51 5.02
CA VAL A 192 10.06 -2.74 6.17
C VAL A 192 9.04 -3.55 6.93
N ALA A 193 9.32 -3.86 8.19
CA ALA A 193 8.36 -4.48 9.10
C ALA A 193 7.61 -3.41 9.89
N ILE A 194 6.28 -3.50 9.90
CA ILE A 194 5.41 -2.53 10.58
C ILE A 194 4.52 -3.28 11.57
N THR A 195 4.64 -3.01 12.87
CA THR A 195 3.64 -3.42 13.84
C THR A 195 2.54 -2.37 13.91
N LEU A 196 1.27 -2.78 13.88
CA LEU A 196 0.15 -1.83 13.83
C LEU A 196 -1.11 -2.36 14.52
N GLY A 197 -2.05 -1.45 14.80
CA GLY A 197 -3.31 -1.77 15.45
C GLY A 197 -3.19 -1.94 16.96
N ALA A 198 -4.26 -2.44 17.59
CA ALA A 198 -4.34 -2.63 19.03
C ALA A 198 -4.03 -4.07 19.46
N ASN A 199 -3.38 -4.26 20.58
CA ASN A 199 -3.42 -5.55 21.24
C ASN A 199 -4.72 -5.73 22.02
N ARG A 200 -5.18 -6.98 22.08
CA ARG A 200 -6.32 -7.43 22.87
C ARG A 200 -5.90 -8.62 23.74
N ALA A 201 -5.90 -8.43 25.06
CA ALA A 201 -5.61 -9.47 26.03
C ALA A 201 -6.92 -9.99 26.62
N PRO A 202 -7.20 -11.30 26.56
CA PRO A 202 -8.42 -11.87 27.17
C PRO A 202 -8.39 -11.74 28.70
N ILE A 203 -9.53 -11.44 29.30
CA ILE A 203 -9.77 -11.54 30.74
C ILE A 203 -10.37 -12.89 31.04
N ASP A 204 -11.36 -13.29 30.26
CA ASP A 204 -12.02 -14.59 30.25
C ASP A 204 -12.38 -15.00 28.82
N ASP A 205 -13.09 -16.11 28.63
CA ASP A 205 -13.48 -16.59 27.30
C ASP A 205 -14.34 -15.60 26.49
N VAL A 206 -14.89 -14.56 27.13
CA VAL A 206 -15.82 -13.61 26.51
C VAL A 206 -15.32 -12.16 26.52
N ARG A 207 -14.58 -11.78 27.58
CA ARG A 207 -14.17 -10.38 27.83
C ARG A 207 -12.67 -10.19 27.60
N ALA A 208 -12.27 -8.98 27.24
CA ALA A 208 -10.87 -8.64 27.00
C ALA A 208 -10.58 -7.17 27.31
N ILE A 209 -9.33 -6.87 27.62
CA ILE A 209 -8.75 -5.52 27.66
C ILE A 209 -8.17 -5.25 26.29
N GLN A 210 -8.39 -4.05 25.75
CA GLN A 210 -7.90 -3.64 24.44
C GLN A 210 -7.60 -2.14 24.43
N ASN A 211 -6.52 -1.74 23.76
CA ASN A 211 -6.22 -0.34 23.48
C ASN A 211 -7.18 0.23 22.42
N ALA A 212 -7.50 1.52 22.54
CA ALA A 212 -8.35 2.24 21.62
C ALA A 212 -7.55 2.70 20.36
N SER A 213 -7.07 1.75 19.57
CA SER A 213 -6.37 2.04 18.32
C SER A 213 -7.13 1.46 17.13
N SER A 214 -7.36 2.27 16.10
CA SER A 214 -7.97 1.82 14.84
C SER A 214 -6.97 1.11 13.92
N GLY A 215 -5.67 1.36 14.09
CA GLY A 215 -4.62 0.90 13.18
C GLY A 215 -4.46 1.76 11.92
N SER A 216 -5.21 2.86 11.80
CA SER A 216 -5.23 3.73 10.60
C SER A 216 -3.84 4.20 10.21
N THR A 217 -3.09 4.81 11.14
CA THR A 217 -1.74 5.32 10.87
C THR A 217 -0.81 4.24 10.31
N GLY A 218 -0.81 3.05 10.92
CA GLY A 218 0.03 1.94 10.44
C GLY A 218 -0.35 1.47 9.02
N TRP A 219 -1.65 1.42 8.70
CA TRP A 219 -2.09 1.11 7.34
C TRP A 219 -1.71 2.18 6.33
N THR A 220 -1.86 3.47 6.68
CA THR A 220 -1.46 4.59 5.81
C THR A 220 0.03 4.53 5.46
N ILE A 221 0.88 4.29 6.46
CA ILE A 221 2.33 4.14 6.25
C ILE A 221 2.64 2.91 5.38
N ALA A 222 1.99 1.77 5.67
CA ALA A 222 2.21 0.54 4.91
C ALA A 222 1.81 0.69 3.43
N GLU A 223 0.67 1.31 3.16
CA GLU A 223 0.21 1.58 1.80
C GLU A 223 1.13 2.55 1.05
N TYR A 224 1.58 3.61 1.73
CA TYR A 224 2.51 4.58 1.15
C TYR A 224 3.84 3.91 0.78
N LEU A 225 4.49 3.23 1.73
CA LEU A 225 5.77 2.56 1.50
C LEU A 225 5.68 1.48 0.42
N HIS A 226 4.56 0.74 0.36
CA HIS A 226 4.32 -0.20 -0.72
C HIS A 226 4.28 0.51 -2.08
N ARG A 227 3.55 1.63 -2.22
CA ARG A 227 3.52 2.42 -3.47
C ARG A 227 4.89 2.99 -3.83
N MET A 228 5.71 3.31 -2.84
CA MET A 228 7.09 3.79 -3.05
C MET A 228 8.07 2.66 -3.40
N GLY A 229 7.61 1.41 -3.49
CA GLY A 229 8.40 0.27 -3.97
C GLY A 229 9.11 -0.52 -2.88
N HIS A 230 8.87 -0.24 -1.61
CA HIS A 230 9.38 -1.04 -0.51
C HIS A 230 8.62 -2.36 -0.36
N ASP A 231 9.31 -3.40 0.12
CA ASP A 231 8.69 -4.66 0.52
C ASP A 231 8.17 -4.51 1.97
N VAL A 232 6.86 -4.52 2.15
CA VAL A 232 6.23 -4.22 3.44
C VAL A 232 5.67 -5.48 4.08
N ILE A 233 6.05 -5.74 5.34
CA ILE A 233 5.53 -6.81 6.20
C ILE A 233 4.71 -6.19 7.32
N CYS A 234 3.40 -6.37 7.31
CA CYS A 234 2.50 -5.85 8.34
C CYS A 234 2.24 -6.90 9.42
N ILE A 235 2.55 -6.59 10.68
CA ILE A 235 2.20 -7.40 11.84
C ILE A 235 1.04 -6.70 12.54
N ALA A 236 -0.18 -7.14 12.21
CA ALA A 236 -1.39 -6.41 12.55
C ALA A 236 -2.14 -7.03 13.73
N GLY A 237 -2.35 -6.25 14.78
CA GLY A 237 -3.24 -6.54 15.88
C GLY A 237 -4.71 -6.42 15.47
N LYS A 238 -5.56 -6.02 16.42
CA LYS A 238 -6.96 -5.68 16.16
C LYS A 238 -7.04 -4.30 15.52
N THR A 239 -7.72 -4.20 14.40
CA THR A 239 -7.92 -2.95 13.68
C THR A 239 -9.40 -2.78 13.33
N SER A 240 -9.92 -1.56 13.42
CA SER A 240 -11.22 -1.16 12.85
C SER A 240 -11.05 -0.46 11.50
N ALA A 241 -9.89 0.13 11.24
CA ALA A 241 -9.51 0.58 9.92
C ALA A 241 -8.98 -0.60 9.08
N HIS A 242 -9.07 -0.45 7.77
CA HIS A 242 -8.59 -1.43 6.79
C HIS A 242 -7.75 -0.72 5.73
N PRO A 243 -6.75 -1.39 5.14
CA PRO A 243 -6.03 -0.83 4.01
C PRO A 243 -6.97 -0.68 2.80
N SER A 244 -6.72 0.33 1.96
CA SER A 244 -7.51 0.64 0.77
C SER A 244 -7.31 -0.36 -0.37
N PHE A 245 -6.28 -1.20 -0.28
CA PHE A 245 -6.00 -2.32 -1.18
C PHE A 245 -5.28 -3.45 -0.42
N ALA A 246 -5.27 -4.65 -0.99
CA ALA A 246 -4.61 -5.80 -0.38
C ALA A 246 -3.09 -5.64 -0.40
N LEU A 247 -2.48 -5.58 0.77
CA LEU A 247 -1.03 -5.61 0.94
C LEU A 247 -0.51 -7.05 0.86
N PRO A 248 0.71 -7.28 0.29
CA PRO A 248 1.21 -8.64 0.01
C PRO A 248 1.47 -9.51 1.25
N ASP A 249 1.98 -8.93 2.33
CA ASP A 249 2.30 -9.68 3.56
C ASP A 249 1.65 -9.02 4.78
N VAL A 250 0.52 -9.58 5.21
CA VAL A 250 -0.21 -9.15 6.41
C VAL A 250 -0.37 -10.32 7.36
N ARG A 251 0.35 -10.29 8.47
CA ARG A 251 0.34 -11.29 9.54
C ARG A 251 -0.52 -10.82 10.69
N ARG A 252 -1.64 -11.50 10.97
CA ARG A 252 -2.57 -11.13 12.02
C ARG A 252 -2.12 -11.72 13.36
N ALA A 253 -1.96 -10.85 14.38
CA ALA A 253 -1.50 -11.22 15.72
C ALA A 253 -2.17 -10.33 16.78
N GLY A 254 -3.33 -10.76 17.29
CA GLY A 254 -4.22 -9.92 18.10
C GLY A 254 -3.81 -9.72 19.55
N SER A 255 -3.15 -10.71 20.21
CA SER A 255 -2.69 -10.57 21.59
C SER A 255 -1.27 -10.01 21.67
N PRO A 256 -0.84 -9.46 22.83
CA PRO A 256 0.55 -9.03 23.03
C PRO A 256 1.55 -10.14 22.70
N ASP A 257 1.38 -11.33 23.29
CA ASP A 257 2.31 -12.45 23.11
C ASP A 257 2.34 -12.95 21.66
N ALA A 258 1.18 -13.04 20.99
CA ALA A 258 1.11 -13.44 19.59
C ALA A 258 1.83 -12.44 18.69
N MET A 259 1.64 -11.13 18.93
CA MET A 259 2.31 -10.08 18.15
C MET A 259 3.83 -10.14 18.35
N LEU A 260 4.30 -10.29 19.59
CA LEU A 260 5.72 -10.41 19.88
C LEU A 260 6.31 -11.67 19.23
N SER A 261 5.63 -12.80 19.30
CA SER A 261 6.06 -14.05 18.67
C SER A 261 6.19 -13.93 17.15
N VAL A 262 5.20 -13.35 16.49
CA VAL A 262 5.24 -13.09 15.03
C VAL A 262 6.37 -12.12 14.70
N ALA A 263 6.53 -11.04 15.49
CA ALA A 263 7.60 -10.07 15.27
C ALA A 263 9.00 -10.70 15.42
N LYS A 264 9.21 -11.54 16.45
CA LYS A 264 10.47 -12.31 16.62
C LYS A 264 10.71 -13.27 15.45
N THR A 265 9.67 -13.90 14.91
CA THR A 265 9.78 -14.75 13.73
C THR A 265 10.21 -13.95 12.49
N VAL A 266 9.65 -12.75 12.30
CA VAL A 266 10.05 -11.85 11.19
C VAL A 266 11.49 -11.38 11.38
N ALA A 267 11.86 -10.96 12.58
CA ALA A 267 13.21 -10.49 12.89
C ALA A 267 14.30 -11.56 12.68
N SER A 268 13.96 -12.83 12.89
CA SER A 268 14.88 -13.97 12.71
C SER A 268 14.78 -14.61 11.33
N GLY A 269 13.89 -14.13 10.47
CA GLY A 269 13.67 -14.64 9.11
C GLY A 269 14.77 -14.25 8.14
N GLN A 270 14.70 -14.78 6.91
CA GLN A 270 15.58 -14.40 5.81
C GLN A 270 14.76 -14.10 4.56
N PRO A 271 14.96 -12.96 3.90
CA PRO A 271 15.82 -11.83 4.34
C PRO A 271 15.26 -11.13 5.60
N GLN A 272 16.14 -10.54 6.39
CA GLN A 272 15.73 -9.73 7.55
C GLN A 272 15.22 -8.37 7.08
N PRO A 273 14.25 -7.76 7.80
CA PRO A 273 13.84 -6.39 7.54
C PRO A 273 15.00 -5.38 7.78
N ASP A 274 15.15 -4.46 6.83
CA ASP A 274 16.10 -3.35 6.93
C ASP A 274 15.59 -2.25 7.87
N ALA A 275 14.27 -2.20 8.10
CA ALA A 275 13.65 -1.20 8.97
C ALA A 275 12.45 -1.77 9.74
N TRP A 276 12.22 -1.20 10.92
CA TRP A 276 11.11 -1.51 11.81
C TRP A 276 10.33 -0.27 12.24
N ILE A 277 9.04 -0.27 12.01
CA ILE A 277 8.12 0.80 12.42
C ILE A 277 7.19 0.24 13.51
N HIS A 278 7.36 0.72 14.73
CA HIS A 278 6.63 0.27 15.91
C HIS A 278 5.39 1.16 16.14
N SER A 279 4.34 1.03 15.31
CA SER A 279 3.13 1.84 15.42
C SER A 279 1.96 1.14 16.13
N ALA A 280 2.15 -0.10 16.58
CA ALA A 280 1.12 -0.82 17.32
C ALA A 280 0.91 -0.22 18.72
N ALA A 281 -0.35 -0.12 19.13
CA ALA A 281 -0.73 0.18 20.51
C ALA A 281 -0.65 -1.10 21.36
N VAL A 282 0.53 -1.37 21.90
CA VAL A 282 0.81 -2.52 22.76
C VAL A 282 0.29 -2.24 24.18
N LEU A 283 -0.35 -3.24 24.81
CA LEU A 283 -0.82 -3.13 26.18
C LEU A 283 0.37 -3.15 27.15
N ASP A 284 0.51 -2.09 27.95
CA ASP A 284 1.51 -2.00 29.00
C ASP A 284 1.13 -2.81 30.24
N TYR A 285 -0.17 -3.03 30.43
CA TYR A 285 -0.73 -3.80 31.54
C TYR A 285 -1.88 -4.67 31.05
N TYR A 286 -1.91 -5.92 31.43
CA TYR A 286 -3.01 -6.84 31.17
C TYR A 286 -3.07 -7.92 32.25
N THR A 287 -4.11 -8.75 32.27
CA THR A 287 -4.29 -9.81 33.24
C THR A 287 -4.02 -11.19 32.63
N GLU A 288 -3.67 -12.16 33.43
CA GLU A 288 -3.70 -13.57 33.01
C GLU A 288 -5.14 -13.98 32.73
N PRO A 289 -5.43 -14.68 31.62
CA PRO A 289 -6.79 -15.08 31.30
C PRO A 289 -7.32 -16.13 32.27
N MET A 290 -8.56 -15.93 32.72
CA MET A 290 -9.28 -16.93 33.50
C MET A 290 -10.03 -17.88 32.55
N GLY A 291 -9.99 -19.18 32.85
CA GLY A 291 -10.81 -20.16 32.10
C GLY A 291 -12.30 -19.99 32.40
N GLY A 292 -13.12 -20.15 31.36
CA GLY A 292 -14.57 -20.01 31.43
C GLY A 292 -15.04 -18.54 31.44
N LYS A 293 -16.35 -18.35 31.48
CA LYS A 293 -16.97 -17.03 31.61
C LYS A 293 -17.25 -16.73 33.07
N LYS A 294 -16.77 -15.60 33.61
CA LYS A 294 -17.16 -15.17 34.96
C LYS A 294 -18.67 -14.93 35.04
N PRO A 295 -19.41 -15.54 35.98
CA PRO A 295 -20.84 -15.29 36.16
C PRO A 295 -21.12 -13.82 36.48
N SER A 296 -22.27 -13.33 36.02
CA SER A 296 -22.83 -12.02 36.39
C SER A 296 -23.51 -12.08 37.73
N GLY A 297 -23.68 -10.94 38.40
CA GLY A 297 -24.45 -10.80 39.64
C GLY A 297 -23.62 -10.54 40.90
N ALA A 298 -22.30 -10.33 40.79
CA ALA A 298 -21.51 -9.77 41.88
C ALA A 298 -21.58 -8.23 41.85
N ASP A 299 -21.48 -7.61 43.03
CA ASP A 299 -21.52 -6.14 43.14
C ASP A 299 -20.30 -5.46 42.52
N SER A 300 -19.15 -6.17 42.50
CA SER A 300 -17.90 -5.71 41.87
C SER A 300 -17.06 -6.87 41.34
N TRP A 301 -16.13 -6.55 40.47
CA TRP A 301 -15.11 -7.45 39.97
C TRP A 301 -13.77 -6.74 39.89
N GLU A 302 -12.86 -7.12 40.79
CA GLU A 302 -11.50 -6.60 40.78
C GLU A 302 -10.64 -7.40 39.80
N LEU A 303 -9.87 -6.69 39.00
CA LEU A 303 -8.88 -7.24 38.08
C LEU A 303 -7.49 -6.77 38.51
N ILE A 304 -6.57 -7.69 38.68
CA ILE A 304 -5.16 -7.38 38.89
C ILE A 304 -4.49 -7.33 37.53
N LEU A 305 -3.96 -6.16 37.17
CA LEU A 305 -3.20 -5.95 35.95
C LEU A 305 -1.71 -6.06 36.25
N ILE A 306 -1.03 -6.90 35.51
CA ILE A 306 0.43 -7.09 35.60
C ILE A 306 1.13 -6.37 34.44
N PRO A 307 2.38 -5.90 34.63
CA PRO A 307 3.14 -5.26 33.55
C PRO A 307 3.34 -6.22 32.39
N GLY A 308 3.04 -5.73 31.17
CA GLY A 308 3.33 -6.42 29.92
C GLY A 308 4.76 -6.21 29.45
N VAL A 309 5.19 -7.06 28.54
CA VAL A 309 6.51 -6.99 27.92
C VAL A 309 6.55 -5.87 26.88
N LYS A 310 7.60 -5.06 26.90
CA LYS A 310 7.81 -4.00 25.89
C LYS A 310 8.39 -4.58 24.60
N HIS A 311 7.56 -4.70 23.57
CA HIS A 311 7.96 -5.31 22.29
C HIS A 311 9.16 -4.61 21.65
N ILE A 312 9.22 -3.27 21.72
CA ILE A 312 10.31 -2.48 21.17
C ILE A 312 11.67 -2.81 21.84
N ALA A 313 11.66 -3.13 23.14
CA ALA A 313 12.85 -3.55 23.88
C ALA A 313 13.25 -5.00 23.55
N GLU A 314 12.26 -5.90 23.53
CA GLU A 314 12.47 -7.33 23.23
C GLU A 314 13.01 -7.58 21.81
N LEU A 315 12.61 -6.74 20.87
CA LEU A 315 13.07 -6.84 19.48
C LEU A 315 14.45 -6.22 19.26
N SER A 316 14.87 -5.28 20.11
CA SER A 316 16.14 -4.54 19.95
C SER A 316 17.34 -5.44 19.64
N PRO A 317 17.62 -6.52 20.39
CA PRO A 317 18.79 -7.37 20.15
C PRO A 317 18.67 -8.26 18.90
N LEU A 318 17.47 -8.38 18.31
CA LEU A 318 17.21 -9.22 17.13
C LEU A 318 17.27 -8.43 15.81
N VAL A 319 17.24 -7.09 15.90
CA VAL A 319 17.11 -6.19 14.75
C VAL A 319 18.25 -5.16 14.75
N ASP A 320 19.41 -5.58 15.27
CA ASP A 320 20.61 -4.75 15.27
C ASP A 320 21.03 -4.37 13.85
N GLY A 321 21.33 -3.08 13.64
CA GLY A 321 21.65 -2.51 12.34
C GLY A 321 20.44 -2.16 11.45
N ALA A 322 19.21 -2.51 11.85
CA ALA A 322 18.01 -2.05 11.16
C ALA A 322 17.58 -0.65 11.64
N ILE A 323 17.03 0.14 10.74
CA ILE A 323 16.43 1.45 11.09
C ILE A 323 15.18 1.19 11.96
N ARG A 324 15.06 1.89 13.09
CA ARG A 324 13.99 1.68 14.04
C ARG A 324 13.24 2.95 14.34
N ILE A 325 11.93 2.97 14.08
CA ILE A 325 11.07 4.13 14.28
C ILE A 325 9.99 3.76 15.30
N GLY A 326 9.98 4.49 16.42
CA GLY A 326 8.98 4.35 17.48
C GLY A 326 7.81 5.30 17.30
N PHE A 327 6.72 5.04 18.01
CA PHE A 327 5.58 5.94 18.15
C PHE A 327 5.33 6.23 19.62
N LYS A 328 5.01 7.49 19.91
CA LYS A 328 4.65 7.95 21.26
C LYS A 328 3.36 8.74 21.19
N LEU A 329 2.37 8.30 21.96
CA LEU A 329 1.09 8.99 22.12
C LEU A 329 0.93 9.44 23.56
N GLU A 330 0.62 10.71 23.74
CA GLU A 330 0.27 11.29 25.05
C GLU A 330 -1.12 11.94 25.00
N SER A 331 -1.78 12.00 26.14
CA SER A 331 -2.99 12.77 26.37
C SER A 331 -2.74 13.78 27.50
N ASP A 332 -3.35 14.94 27.41
CA ASP A 332 -3.25 16.00 28.42
C ASP A 332 -1.80 16.41 28.77
N ALA A 333 -0.89 16.39 27.79
CA ALA A 333 0.52 16.76 27.96
C ALA A 333 0.87 18.03 27.16
N SER A 334 1.86 18.80 27.66
CA SER A 334 2.43 19.88 26.84
C SER A 334 3.32 19.32 25.75
N GLU A 335 3.60 20.14 24.73
CA GLU A 335 4.49 19.80 23.63
C GLU A 335 5.91 19.46 24.14
N GLU A 336 6.43 20.25 25.07
CA GLU A 336 7.76 20.04 25.65
C GLU A 336 7.84 18.67 26.37
N LEU A 337 6.80 18.30 27.12
CA LEU A 337 6.74 17.01 27.80
C LEU A 337 6.63 15.86 26.80
N LEU A 338 5.87 16.01 25.72
CA LEU A 338 5.75 15.03 24.65
C LEU A 338 7.11 14.80 23.99
N VAL A 339 7.81 15.86 23.59
CA VAL A 339 9.15 15.79 22.98
C VAL A 339 10.17 15.18 23.94
N GLN A 340 10.13 15.55 25.22
CA GLN A 340 10.99 14.95 26.23
C GLN A 340 10.78 13.43 26.34
N LYS A 341 9.54 12.97 26.42
CA LYS A 341 9.21 11.54 26.47
C LYS A 341 9.62 10.79 25.20
N ALA A 342 9.57 11.44 24.04
CA ALA A 342 10.07 10.87 22.81
C ALA A 342 11.61 10.69 22.83
N LYS A 343 12.35 11.68 23.35
CA LYS A 343 13.80 11.57 23.54
C LYS A 343 14.17 10.49 24.54
N GLU A 344 13.44 10.38 25.66
CA GLU A 344 13.61 9.30 26.63
C GLU A 344 13.40 7.91 25.97
N GLN A 345 12.40 7.78 25.09
CA GLN A 345 12.17 6.53 24.34
C GLN A 345 13.31 6.21 23.38
N ILE A 346 13.91 7.21 22.71
CA ILE A 346 15.07 7.05 21.84
C ILE A 346 16.26 6.53 22.65
N GLU A 347 16.59 7.19 23.75
CA GLU A 347 17.71 6.81 24.62
C GLU A 347 17.52 5.43 25.24
N GLN A 348 16.31 5.13 25.71
CA GLN A 348 16.01 3.88 26.42
C GLN A 348 16.05 2.66 25.50
N TYR A 349 15.55 2.79 24.25
CA TYR A 349 15.37 1.64 23.35
C TYR A 349 16.29 1.67 22.13
N GLY A 350 17.11 2.71 21.96
CA GLY A 350 18.05 2.84 20.86
C GLY A 350 17.36 2.90 19.50
N VAL A 351 16.24 3.62 19.39
CA VAL A 351 15.53 3.83 18.10
C VAL A 351 16.07 5.09 17.44
N ASP A 352 16.04 5.14 16.10
CA ASP A 352 16.60 6.25 15.30
C ASP A 352 15.70 7.48 15.33
N ALA A 353 14.38 7.27 15.45
CA ALA A 353 13.40 8.33 15.53
C ALA A 353 12.12 7.88 16.26
N VAL A 354 11.38 8.87 16.75
CA VAL A 354 10.05 8.68 17.35
C VAL A 354 9.06 9.67 16.75
N VAL A 355 7.95 9.16 16.24
CA VAL A 355 6.77 9.96 15.88
C VAL A 355 5.97 10.23 17.15
N ALA A 356 5.97 11.45 17.61
CA ALA A 356 5.31 11.89 18.84
C ALA A 356 4.00 12.61 18.53
N ASN A 357 2.90 12.17 19.15
CA ASN A 357 1.56 12.67 18.88
C ASN A 357 0.84 13.04 20.18
N LEU A 358 0.06 14.11 20.17
CA LEU A 358 -0.98 14.36 21.15
C LEU A 358 -2.29 13.75 20.67
N LYS A 359 -3.04 13.12 21.59
CA LYS A 359 -4.27 12.41 21.25
C LYS A 359 -5.29 13.32 20.56
N ASP A 360 -5.40 14.56 21.00
CA ASP A 360 -6.40 15.51 20.51
C ASP A 360 -6.01 16.15 19.17
N GLU A 361 -4.72 16.09 18.77
CA GLU A 361 -4.22 16.61 17.51
C GLU A 361 -4.43 15.63 16.33
N ILE A 362 -4.37 14.32 16.55
CA ILE A 362 -4.29 13.30 15.48
C ILE A 362 -5.42 13.40 14.44
N HIS A 363 -6.60 13.86 14.84
CA HIS A 363 -7.78 13.90 13.98
C HIS A 363 -8.32 15.32 13.76
N ASP A 364 -7.61 16.33 14.25
CA ASP A 364 -7.97 17.74 14.08
C ASP A 364 -7.16 18.31 12.89
N PRO A 365 -7.81 18.64 11.76
CA PRO A 365 -7.13 19.16 10.58
C PRO A 365 -6.52 20.56 10.76
N ASP A 366 -6.89 21.27 11.82
CA ASP A 366 -6.39 22.60 12.12
C ASP A 366 -5.15 22.61 13.04
N THR A 367 -4.70 21.42 13.47
CA THR A 367 -3.52 21.22 14.33
C THR A 367 -2.45 20.41 13.64
N LEU A 368 -1.27 20.27 14.27
CA LEU A 368 -0.21 19.39 13.78
C LEU A 368 -0.67 17.92 13.86
N ARG A 369 -0.33 17.14 12.85
CA ARG A 369 -0.51 15.69 12.86
C ARG A 369 0.40 15.00 13.90
N GLY A 370 1.54 15.62 14.20
CA GLY A 370 2.52 15.14 15.15
C GLY A 370 3.88 15.80 14.99
N ARG A 371 4.91 15.20 15.59
CA ARG A 371 6.28 15.69 15.53
C ARG A 371 7.22 14.50 15.34
N LEU A 372 8.21 14.63 14.46
CA LEU A 372 9.29 13.66 14.29
C LEU A 372 10.48 14.08 15.13
N VAL A 373 10.80 13.29 16.15
CA VAL A 373 11.98 13.50 17.01
C VAL A 373 13.05 12.49 16.59
N ARG A 374 14.25 12.97 16.21
CA ARG A 374 15.36 12.10 15.79
C ARG A 374 16.40 11.92 16.90
N SER A 375 17.24 10.89 16.75
CA SER A 375 18.30 10.57 17.70
C SER A 375 19.37 11.65 17.82
N ASP A 376 19.54 12.51 16.81
CA ASP A 376 20.42 13.70 16.87
C ASP A 376 19.82 14.88 17.65
N GLY A 377 18.59 14.74 18.13
CA GLY A 377 17.85 15.74 18.90
C GLY A 377 17.03 16.71 18.05
N THR A 378 17.05 16.59 16.71
CA THR A 378 16.20 17.41 15.83
C THR A 378 14.72 17.05 16.01
N VAL A 379 13.85 18.05 15.87
CA VAL A 379 12.40 17.92 15.96
C VAL A 379 11.80 18.64 14.77
N ASP A 380 11.03 17.92 13.98
CA ASP A 380 10.31 18.47 12.84
C ASP A 380 8.80 18.30 13.02
N ASP A 381 8.05 19.34 12.70
CA ASP A 381 6.60 19.31 12.70
C ASP A 381 6.07 18.48 11.53
N ILE A 382 5.01 17.75 11.78
CA ILE A 382 4.26 16.95 10.80
C ILE A 382 2.88 17.55 10.68
N HIS A 383 2.48 17.98 9.48
CA HIS A 383 1.21 18.65 9.28
C HIS A 383 0.08 17.70 8.88
N ASP A 384 0.39 16.66 8.10
CA ASP A 384 -0.60 15.70 7.64
C ASP A 384 -0.01 14.27 7.49
N ASP A 385 -0.88 13.32 7.13
CA ASP A 385 -0.47 11.92 6.93
C ASP A 385 0.46 11.72 5.72
N THR A 386 0.43 12.61 4.73
CA THR A 386 1.33 12.55 3.57
C THR A 386 2.75 12.92 3.99
N GLU A 387 2.89 14.03 4.71
CA GLU A 387 4.17 14.48 5.25
C GLU A 387 4.75 13.47 6.25
N LEU A 388 3.91 12.88 7.11
CA LEU A 388 4.33 11.79 7.99
C LEU A 388 4.97 10.64 7.19
N CYS A 389 4.32 10.19 6.13
CA CYS A 389 4.83 9.10 5.31
C CYS A 389 6.13 9.47 4.58
N GLN A 390 6.23 10.68 4.03
CA GLN A 390 7.42 11.19 3.35
C GLN A 390 8.60 11.32 4.31
N MET A 391 8.38 11.82 5.53
CA MET A 391 9.41 11.90 6.56
C MET A 391 9.90 10.51 6.99
N ILE A 392 8.99 9.55 7.17
CA ILE A 392 9.37 8.16 7.46
C ILE A 392 10.19 7.57 6.32
N GLU A 393 9.77 7.74 5.06
CA GLU A 393 10.53 7.25 3.90
C GLU A 393 11.92 7.90 3.83
N SER A 394 12.03 9.19 4.12
CA SER A 394 13.32 9.89 4.12
C SER A 394 14.34 9.27 5.10
N LEU A 395 13.87 8.76 6.25
CA LEU A 395 14.73 8.05 7.19
C LEU A 395 15.26 6.73 6.63
N LEU A 396 14.52 6.08 5.74
CA LEU A 396 14.94 4.82 5.12
C LEU A 396 16.08 5.01 4.11
N HIS A 397 16.34 6.24 3.66
CA HIS A 397 17.40 6.59 2.71
C HIS A 397 18.69 7.11 3.36
N THR A 398 18.69 7.37 4.66
CA THR A 398 19.80 8.04 5.37
C THR A 398 20.87 7.09 5.92
N SER A 399 20.82 5.81 5.60
CA SER A 399 21.75 4.77 6.13
C SER A 399 22.61 4.11 5.07
#